data_5f803c14e0faeb349761620c19e86a5e
#
_entry.id   5f803c14e0faeb349761620c19e86a5e
#
_cell.length_a   1.000
_cell.length_b   1.000
_cell.length_c   1.000
_cell.angle_alpha   90.00
_cell.angle_beta   90.00
_cell.angle_gamma   90.00
#
_symmetry.space_group_name_H-M   'P 1'
#
loop_
_entity.id
_entity.type
_entity.pdbx_description
1 polymer ?
#
loop_
_entity_poly.entity_id
_entity_poly.type
_entity_poly.pdbx_seq_one_letter_code
_entity_poly.pdbx_strand_id
1 'polypeptide(L)'
;MLRTLSTLPRSVRIVEVGPRDGLQNEKAIIPTAQKIQFIQMLADAGLPVVEATSFVSPRAISQLSDASEVMANLSRRSSTSYPVLVPNLKGMERALAAGVRAIAVFTAASESFTRHNINATIAESLANFRPVIALAQQEKVTIRGYISTVFGCPYEGKVEPRQSLIVAQALLEMGVDELSLGDTIGIATPNQVVDVISLLVDVGAIPIKQIAVHFHDTRGTALANVLIALQSGISIIDSSAGGLGGCP
;
A
#
# COMPACT_ATOMS: atom_id res chain seq x y z
N MET A 1 -23.80 15.17 -17.31
CA MET A 1 -23.09 16.45 -17.18
C MET A 1 -21.60 16.14 -17.36
N LEU A 2 -20.96 16.57 -18.45
CA LEU A 2 -19.52 16.40 -18.63
C LEU A 2 -18.83 17.18 -17.52
N ARG A 3 -18.20 16.50 -16.54
CA ARG A 3 -17.29 17.16 -15.60
C ARG A 3 -16.22 17.83 -16.46
N THR A 4 -16.07 19.13 -16.33
CA THR A 4 -14.92 19.87 -16.87
C THR A 4 -13.67 19.08 -16.50
N LEU A 5 -12.80 18.80 -17.47
CA LEU A 5 -11.51 18.12 -17.21
C LEU A 5 -10.84 18.90 -16.07
N SER A 6 -10.80 18.31 -14.89
CA SER A 6 -10.15 18.92 -13.74
C SER A 6 -8.67 19.07 -14.09
N THR A 7 -8.09 20.20 -13.71
CA THR A 7 -6.65 20.39 -13.88
C THR A 7 -5.91 19.32 -13.12
N LEU A 8 -4.97 18.61 -13.78
CA LEU A 8 -4.11 17.64 -13.13
C LEU A 8 -3.40 18.28 -11.92
N PRO A 9 -3.11 17.52 -10.85
CA PRO A 9 -2.34 18.04 -9.73
C PRO A 9 -0.96 18.55 -10.21
N ARG A 10 -0.50 19.67 -9.64
CA ARG A 10 0.80 20.27 -10.01
C ARG A 10 2.00 19.42 -9.66
N SER A 11 1.84 18.52 -8.68
CA SER A 11 2.87 17.58 -8.24
C SER A 11 2.24 16.27 -7.85
N VAL A 12 2.99 15.20 -8.00
CA VAL A 12 2.60 13.84 -7.62
C VAL A 12 3.65 13.28 -6.69
N ARG A 13 3.21 12.60 -5.63
CA ARG A 13 4.07 11.83 -4.75
C ARG A 13 4.06 10.38 -5.20
N ILE A 14 5.21 9.89 -5.63
CA ILE A 14 5.41 8.49 -5.96
C ILE A 14 5.81 7.73 -4.69
N VAL A 15 5.13 6.60 -4.46
CA VAL A 15 5.48 5.61 -3.45
C VAL A 15 5.99 4.38 -4.18
N GLU A 16 7.29 4.15 -4.11
CA GLU A 16 7.93 3.04 -4.78
C GLU A 16 7.84 1.78 -3.91
N VAL A 17 7.11 0.79 -4.38
CA VAL A 17 6.85 -0.46 -3.64
C VAL A 17 7.63 -1.66 -4.17
N GLY A 18 8.42 -1.49 -5.22
CA GLY A 18 9.22 -2.54 -5.84
C GLY A 18 10.09 -3.32 -4.85
N PRO A 19 10.83 -2.68 -3.93
CA PRO A 19 11.67 -3.41 -2.97
C PRO A 19 10.90 -4.27 -1.98
N ARG A 20 9.65 -3.94 -1.66
CA ARG A 20 8.82 -4.77 -0.79
C ARG A 20 7.87 -5.63 -1.60
N ASP A 21 6.89 -5.00 -2.27
CA ASP A 21 5.80 -5.69 -2.97
C ASP A 21 6.30 -6.40 -4.23
N GLY A 22 7.13 -5.72 -4.98
CA GLY A 22 7.73 -6.28 -6.19
C GLY A 22 8.59 -7.49 -5.88
N LEU A 23 9.59 -7.36 -5.03
CA LEU A 23 10.50 -8.44 -4.70
C LEU A 23 9.83 -9.60 -3.98
N GLN A 24 8.74 -9.37 -3.24
CA GLN A 24 8.01 -10.41 -2.52
C GLN A 24 7.60 -11.58 -3.42
N ASN A 25 7.31 -11.31 -4.68
CA ASN A 25 6.86 -12.29 -5.65
C ASN A 25 8.00 -12.95 -6.45
N GLU A 26 9.25 -12.52 -6.25
CA GLU A 26 10.39 -13.09 -6.95
C GLU A 26 10.71 -14.50 -6.43
N LYS A 27 10.86 -15.46 -7.36
CA LYS A 27 11.16 -16.86 -7.04
C LYS A 27 12.57 -17.04 -6.49
N ALA A 28 13.54 -16.30 -7.03
CA ALA A 28 14.92 -16.32 -6.57
C ALA A 28 15.07 -15.46 -5.32
N ILE A 29 15.72 -15.98 -4.29
CA ILE A 29 16.03 -15.17 -3.08
C ILE A 29 17.09 -14.14 -3.47
N ILE A 30 16.74 -12.88 -3.36
CA ILE A 30 17.63 -11.76 -3.63
C ILE A 30 18.51 -11.51 -2.39
N PRO A 31 19.84 -11.47 -2.53
CA PRO A 31 20.74 -11.19 -1.43
C PRO A 31 20.47 -9.83 -0.78
N THR A 32 20.60 -9.75 0.55
CA THR A 32 20.35 -8.54 1.34
C THR A 32 21.11 -7.32 0.80
N ALA A 33 22.37 -7.49 0.43
CA ALA A 33 23.19 -6.40 -0.13
C ALA A 33 22.59 -5.83 -1.44
N GLN A 34 22.02 -6.68 -2.29
CA GLN A 34 21.37 -6.23 -3.53
C GLN A 34 20.05 -5.49 -3.25
N LYS A 35 19.27 -5.94 -2.26
CA LYS A 35 18.06 -5.22 -1.81
C LYS A 35 18.41 -3.83 -1.29
N ILE A 36 19.43 -3.72 -0.44
CA ILE A 36 19.91 -2.45 0.07
C ILE A 36 20.38 -1.54 -1.07
N GLN A 37 21.17 -2.06 -2.00
CA GLN A 37 21.62 -1.32 -3.17
C GLN A 37 20.42 -0.82 -4.00
N PHE A 38 19.42 -1.66 -4.25
CA PHE A 38 18.24 -1.29 -5.00
C PHE A 38 17.46 -0.15 -4.31
N ILE A 39 17.21 -0.26 -2.99
CA ILE A 39 16.54 0.79 -2.21
C ILE A 39 17.34 2.11 -2.27
N GLN A 40 18.68 2.05 -2.16
CA GLN A 40 19.54 3.23 -2.23
C GLN A 40 19.49 3.88 -3.61
N MET A 41 19.54 3.10 -4.69
CA MET A 41 19.42 3.63 -6.06
C MET A 41 18.10 4.35 -6.29
N LEU A 42 16.99 3.81 -5.75
CA LEU A 42 15.68 4.46 -5.83
C LEU A 42 15.64 5.79 -5.06
N ALA A 43 16.22 5.82 -3.86
CA ALA A 43 16.34 7.04 -3.08
C ALA A 43 17.28 8.06 -3.75
N ASP A 44 18.36 7.60 -4.38
CA ASP A 44 19.31 8.42 -5.14
C ASP A 44 18.68 9.03 -6.40
N ALA A 45 17.72 8.31 -7.00
CA ALA A 45 16.91 8.83 -8.09
C ALA A 45 15.90 9.92 -7.67
N GLY A 46 15.82 10.23 -6.36
CA GLY A 46 14.98 11.29 -5.83
C GLY A 46 13.57 10.88 -5.45
N LEU A 47 13.29 9.57 -5.32
CA LEU A 47 11.97 9.11 -4.88
C LEU A 47 11.72 9.49 -3.41
N PRO A 48 10.58 10.14 -3.11
CA PRO A 48 10.30 10.64 -1.77
C PRO A 48 9.89 9.55 -0.78
N VAL A 49 9.39 8.41 -1.30
CA VAL A 49 8.96 7.26 -0.49
C VAL A 49 9.38 5.98 -1.17
N VAL A 50 10.10 5.12 -0.45
CA VAL A 50 10.50 3.78 -0.91
C VAL A 50 10.11 2.76 0.16
N GLU A 51 9.12 1.92 -0.10
CA GLU A 51 8.72 0.85 0.81
C GLU A 51 9.79 -0.22 0.83
N ALA A 52 10.58 -0.23 1.92
CA ALA A 52 11.87 -0.91 1.94
C ALA A 52 11.78 -2.43 2.09
N THR A 53 10.87 -2.91 2.94
CA THR A 53 10.77 -4.34 3.29
C THR A 53 9.49 -4.63 4.08
N SER A 54 9.37 -5.85 4.63
CA SER A 54 8.26 -6.24 5.49
C SER A 54 8.74 -7.00 6.72
N PHE A 55 8.16 -6.70 7.88
CA PHE A 55 8.39 -7.41 9.15
C PHE A 55 7.40 -8.58 9.34
N VAL A 56 6.98 -9.22 8.25
CA VAL A 56 6.23 -10.49 8.30
C VAL A 56 7.07 -11.60 8.92
N SER A 57 6.42 -12.71 9.27
CA SER A 57 7.15 -13.90 9.73
C SER A 57 8.10 -14.40 8.63
N PRO A 58 9.37 -14.66 8.94
CA PRO A 58 10.31 -15.25 7.97
C PRO A 58 9.85 -16.59 7.37
N ARG A 59 8.98 -17.31 8.10
CA ARG A 59 8.38 -18.56 7.61
C ARG A 59 7.27 -18.34 6.59
N ALA A 60 6.63 -17.18 6.62
CA ALA A 60 5.55 -16.86 5.68
C ALA A 60 6.11 -16.37 4.34
N ILE A 61 7.10 -15.46 4.38
CA ILE A 61 7.72 -14.89 3.18
C ILE A 61 9.23 -14.88 3.37
N SER A 62 9.89 -15.91 2.86
CA SER A 62 11.35 -16.09 2.97
C SER A 62 12.13 -14.96 2.29
N GLN A 63 11.61 -14.42 1.19
CA GLN A 63 12.22 -13.30 0.46
C GLN A 63 12.44 -12.05 1.34
N LEU A 64 11.59 -11.81 2.33
CA LEU A 64 11.66 -10.64 3.21
C LEU A 64 12.13 -10.98 4.64
N SER A 65 12.74 -12.16 4.84
CA SER A 65 13.19 -12.64 6.15
C SER A 65 14.31 -11.80 6.77
N ASP A 66 15.05 -11.08 5.94
CA ASP A 66 16.20 -10.23 6.26
C ASP A 66 15.82 -8.77 6.59
N ALA A 67 14.54 -8.47 6.84
CA ALA A 67 14.04 -7.11 7.04
C ALA A 67 14.84 -6.28 8.06
N SER A 68 15.22 -6.87 9.21
CA SER A 68 16.00 -6.17 10.23
C SER A 68 17.41 -5.82 9.73
N GLU A 69 18.05 -6.71 8.97
CA GLU A 69 19.37 -6.49 8.39
C GLU A 69 19.32 -5.42 7.30
N VAL A 70 18.31 -5.45 6.41
CA VAL A 70 18.07 -4.41 5.42
C VAL A 70 17.97 -3.05 6.11
N MET A 71 17.10 -2.91 7.10
CA MET A 71 16.87 -1.63 7.77
C MET A 71 18.06 -1.14 8.60
N ALA A 72 18.87 -2.05 9.16
CA ALA A 72 20.07 -1.70 9.92
C ALA A 72 21.23 -1.18 9.03
N ASN A 73 21.34 -1.70 7.82
CA ASN A 73 22.44 -1.36 6.90
C ASN A 73 22.03 -0.34 5.81
N LEU A 74 20.80 0.11 5.81
CA LEU A 74 20.33 1.09 4.85
C LEU A 74 20.83 2.50 5.22
N SER A 75 21.56 3.14 4.30
CA SER A 75 21.94 4.56 4.40
C SER A 75 20.72 5.43 4.11
N ARG A 76 20.02 5.83 5.17
CA ARG A 76 18.75 6.57 5.04
C ARG A 76 19.00 8.03 4.67
N ARG A 77 18.41 8.48 3.56
CA ARG A 77 18.40 9.90 3.18
C ARG A 77 17.29 10.63 3.93
N SER A 78 17.56 11.84 4.38
CA SER A 78 16.56 12.68 5.07
C SER A 78 15.41 13.12 4.16
N SER A 79 15.63 13.10 2.84
CA SER A 79 14.61 13.45 1.83
C SER A 79 13.71 12.29 1.44
N THR A 80 14.01 11.06 1.89
CA THR A 80 13.25 9.84 1.53
C THR A 80 12.70 9.16 2.77
N SER A 81 11.42 8.85 2.78
CA SER A 81 10.77 8.00 3.78
C SER A 81 10.91 6.53 3.38
N TYR A 82 11.15 5.66 4.37
CA TYR A 82 11.32 4.21 4.16
C TYR A 82 10.27 3.44 4.98
N PRO A 83 8.99 3.44 4.55
CA PRO A 83 7.98 2.62 5.20
C PRO A 83 8.29 1.14 5.08
N VAL A 84 7.79 0.36 6.04
CA VAL A 84 7.87 -1.09 6.03
C VAL A 84 6.50 -1.70 6.31
N LEU A 85 6.18 -2.84 5.70
CA LEU A 85 4.94 -3.53 5.98
C LEU A 85 5.01 -4.24 7.33
N VAL A 86 3.99 -4.06 8.17
CA VAL A 86 3.89 -4.63 9.51
C VAL A 86 2.58 -5.41 9.66
N PRO A 87 2.61 -6.74 9.80
CA PRO A 87 1.41 -7.56 9.83
C PRO A 87 0.77 -7.68 11.23
N ASN A 88 1.52 -7.43 12.31
CA ASN A 88 1.07 -7.62 13.68
C ASN A 88 1.99 -6.92 14.69
N LEU A 89 1.62 -6.97 15.98
CA LEU A 89 2.35 -6.29 17.06
C LEU A 89 3.81 -6.75 17.15
N LYS A 90 4.09 -8.05 17.01
CA LYS A 90 5.48 -8.57 17.02
C LYS A 90 6.32 -8.00 15.86
N GLY A 91 5.70 -7.85 14.69
CA GLY A 91 6.34 -7.17 13.55
C GLY A 91 6.60 -5.69 13.86
N MET A 92 5.67 -5.02 14.54
CA MET A 92 5.82 -3.62 14.94
C MET A 92 6.99 -3.42 15.92
N GLU A 93 7.09 -4.25 16.95
CA GLU A 93 8.20 -4.22 17.91
C GLU A 93 9.57 -4.38 17.21
N ARG A 94 9.67 -5.33 16.28
CA ARG A 94 10.88 -5.52 15.47
C ARG A 94 11.17 -4.32 14.57
N ALA A 95 10.16 -3.72 13.96
CA ALA A 95 10.31 -2.53 13.13
C ALA A 95 10.81 -1.33 13.94
N LEU A 96 10.25 -1.11 15.13
CA LEU A 96 10.71 -0.06 16.05
C LEU A 96 12.16 -0.28 16.49
N ALA A 97 12.53 -1.52 16.84
CA ALA A 97 13.91 -1.86 17.19
C ALA A 97 14.90 -1.61 16.05
N ALA A 98 14.43 -1.71 14.78
CA ALA A 98 15.20 -1.36 13.59
C ALA A 98 15.16 0.15 13.25
N GLY A 99 14.59 0.99 14.10
CA GLY A 99 14.53 2.45 13.93
C GLY A 99 13.57 2.92 12.84
N VAL A 100 12.54 2.14 12.52
CA VAL A 100 11.50 2.51 11.54
C VAL A 100 10.69 3.69 12.05
N ARG A 101 10.27 4.59 11.14
CA ARG A 101 9.45 5.78 11.43
C ARG A 101 8.20 5.88 10.55
N ALA A 102 8.01 4.94 9.64
CA ALA A 102 6.82 4.83 8.81
C ALA A 102 6.48 3.36 8.60
N ILE A 103 5.22 2.98 8.76
CA ILE A 103 4.76 1.61 8.56
C ILE A 103 3.59 1.55 7.59
N ALA A 104 3.36 0.37 7.04
CA ALA A 104 2.12 0.03 6.34
C ALA A 104 1.46 -1.17 7.03
N VAL A 105 0.13 -1.12 7.11
CA VAL A 105 -0.74 -2.25 7.46
C VAL A 105 -1.61 -2.59 6.25
N PHE A 106 -2.19 -3.79 6.16
CA PHE A 106 -2.99 -4.15 5.00
C PHE A 106 -4.21 -4.98 5.38
N THR A 107 -5.31 -4.71 4.71
CA THR A 107 -6.55 -5.49 4.74
C THR A 107 -7.14 -5.53 3.33
N ALA A 108 -8.37 -5.96 3.17
CA ALA A 108 -9.03 -5.98 1.87
C ALA A 108 -10.50 -5.55 1.97
N ALA A 109 -11.09 -5.23 0.83
CA ALA A 109 -12.51 -4.99 0.68
C ALA A 109 -13.33 -6.29 0.44
N SER A 110 -12.67 -7.46 0.47
CA SER A 110 -13.25 -8.78 0.21
C SER A 110 -12.98 -9.73 1.37
N GLU A 111 -14.03 -10.33 1.92
CA GLU A 111 -13.94 -11.34 2.98
C GLU A 111 -13.18 -12.58 2.51
N SER A 112 -13.46 -13.04 1.30
CA SER A 112 -12.79 -14.22 0.74
C SER A 112 -11.29 -13.97 0.59
N PHE A 113 -10.89 -12.77 0.19
CA PHE A 113 -9.48 -12.43 0.05
C PHE A 113 -8.76 -12.39 1.40
N THR A 114 -9.34 -11.76 2.42
CA THR A 114 -8.70 -11.73 3.75
C THR A 114 -8.58 -13.13 4.35
N ARG A 115 -9.60 -13.98 4.18
CA ARG A 115 -9.56 -15.38 4.63
C ARG A 115 -8.43 -16.18 3.96
N HIS A 116 -8.26 -16.05 2.64
CA HIS A 116 -7.22 -16.79 1.90
C HIS A 116 -5.82 -16.22 2.15
N ASN A 117 -5.69 -14.89 2.26
CA ASN A 117 -4.38 -14.24 2.33
C ASN A 117 -3.82 -14.18 3.76
N ILE A 118 -4.65 -13.87 4.75
CA ILE A 118 -4.22 -13.68 6.15
C ILE A 118 -4.98 -14.56 7.14
N ASN A 119 -5.79 -15.49 6.67
CA ASN A 119 -6.61 -16.41 7.49
C ASN A 119 -7.46 -15.67 8.55
N ALA A 120 -8.07 -14.55 8.16
CA ALA A 120 -8.90 -13.72 9.02
C ALA A 120 -10.07 -13.11 8.24
N THR A 121 -11.14 -12.75 8.92
CA THR A 121 -12.18 -11.87 8.40
C THR A 121 -11.67 -10.43 8.28
N ILE A 122 -12.38 -9.58 7.55
CA ILE A 122 -12.08 -8.13 7.53
C ILE A 122 -12.13 -7.57 8.96
N ALA A 123 -13.16 -7.90 9.72
CA ALA A 123 -13.32 -7.45 11.10
C ALA A 123 -12.16 -7.90 12.02
N GLU A 124 -11.75 -9.17 11.92
CA GLU A 124 -10.60 -9.69 12.66
C GLU A 124 -9.30 -9.03 12.23
N SER A 125 -9.08 -8.80 10.93
CA SER A 125 -7.90 -8.09 10.43
C SER A 125 -7.79 -6.68 11.01
N LEU A 126 -8.90 -5.94 11.00
CA LEU A 126 -8.96 -4.61 11.60
C LEU A 126 -8.71 -4.65 13.11
N ALA A 127 -9.30 -5.63 13.83
CA ALA A 127 -9.06 -5.81 15.26
C ALA A 127 -7.59 -6.11 15.57
N ASN A 128 -6.93 -6.93 14.76
CA ASN A 128 -5.52 -7.27 14.90
C ASN A 128 -4.58 -6.07 14.68
N PHE A 129 -5.00 -5.07 13.91
CA PHE A 129 -4.20 -3.86 13.69
C PHE A 129 -4.37 -2.81 14.79
N ARG A 130 -5.42 -2.84 15.61
CA ARG A 130 -5.60 -1.87 16.71
C ARG A 130 -4.37 -1.72 17.60
N PRO A 131 -3.75 -2.79 18.16
CA PRO A 131 -2.55 -2.65 18.98
C PRO A 131 -1.32 -2.17 18.19
N VAL A 132 -1.21 -2.51 16.88
CA VAL A 132 -0.13 -2.03 16.02
C VAL A 132 -0.25 -0.51 15.84
N ILE A 133 -1.44 -0.04 15.50
CA ILE A 133 -1.73 1.38 15.25
C ILE A 133 -1.55 2.19 16.55
N ALA A 134 -2.05 1.69 17.68
CA ALA A 134 -1.88 2.34 18.97
C ALA A 134 -0.40 2.52 19.35
N LEU A 135 0.41 1.48 19.16
CA LEU A 135 1.86 1.57 19.41
C LEU A 135 2.56 2.51 18.42
N ALA A 136 2.16 2.49 17.13
CA ALA A 136 2.71 3.40 16.13
C ALA A 136 2.41 4.87 16.48
N GLN A 137 1.20 5.19 16.92
CA GLN A 137 0.82 6.53 17.38
C GLN A 137 1.62 6.98 18.60
N GLN A 138 1.77 6.09 19.60
CA GLN A 138 2.59 6.36 20.78
C GLN A 138 4.02 6.71 20.40
N GLU A 139 4.60 6.00 19.44
CA GLU A 139 5.97 6.17 18.95
C GLU A 139 6.09 7.24 17.84
N LYS A 140 5.01 7.92 17.50
CA LYS A 140 4.93 8.94 16.43
C LYS A 140 5.42 8.40 15.07
N VAL A 141 5.08 7.16 14.77
CA VAL A 141 5.33 6.49 13.50
C VAL A 141 4.14 6.74 12.57
N THR A 142 4.40 7.16 11.33
CA THR A 142 3.33 7.35 10.32
C THR A 142 2.80 6.02 9.83
N ILE A 143 1.49 5.97 9.54
CA ILE A 143 0.78 4.73 9.24
C ILE A 143 0.07 4.84 7.91
N ARG A 144 0.40 3.93 6.99
CA ARG A 144 -0.31 3.72 5.72
C ARG A 144 -1.19 2.48 5.80
N GLY A 145 -2.42 2.54 5.31
CA GLY A 145 -3.34 1.40 5.22
C GLY A 145 -3.55 0.98 3.77
N TYR A 146 -3.14 -0.23 3.40
CA TYR A 146 -3.50 -0.83 2.12
C TYR A 146 -4.87 -1.48 2.21
N ILE A 147 -5.74 -1.19 1.23
CA ILE A 147 -7.02 -1.85 1.02
C ILE A 147 -6.94 -2.62 -0.30
N SER A 148 -6.73 -3.93 -0.22
CA SER A 148 -6.71 -4.80 -1.40
C SER A 148 -8.10 -5.04 -1.96
N THR A 149 -8.18 -5.50 -3.21
CA THR A 149 -9.40 -5.94 -3.89
C THR A 149 -10.50 -4.88 -4.01
N VAL A 150 -10.13 -3.59 -4.04
CA VAL A 150 -11.09 -2.48 -4.14
C VAL A 150 -11.95 -2.56 -5.40
N PHE A 151 -11.38 -3.02 -6.51
CA PHE A 151 -12.03 -3.06 -7.83
C PHE A 151 -12.47 -4.47 -8.24
N GLY A 152 -12.09 -5.49 -7.48
CA GLY A 152 -12.46 -6.87 -7.73
C GLY A 152 -11.57 -7.85 -6.99
N CYS A 153 -12.10 -9.04 -6.74
CA CYS A 153 -11.49 -10.10 -5.96
C CYS A 153 -11.28 -11.36 -6.82
N PRO A 154 -10.12 -12.05 -6.72
CA PRO A 154 -9.88 -13.27 -7.47
C PRO A 154 -10.78 -14.44 -7.05
N TYR A 155 -11.37 -14.39 -5.86
CA TYR A 155 -12.18 -15.47 -5.29
C TYR A 155 -13.69 -15.23 -5.41
N GLU A 156 -14.16 -14.01 -5.11
CA GLU A 156 -15.58 -13.67 -5.12
C GLU A 156 -16.00 -12.76 -6.29
N GLY A 157 -15.06 -12.38 -7.15
CA GLY A 157 -15.33 -11.58 -8.35
C GLY A 157 -15.59 -10.11 -8.02
N LYS A 158 -16.83 -9.67 -8.23
CA LYS A 158 -17.22 -8.28 -8.02
C LYS A 158 -17.16 -7.89 -6.54
N VAL A 159 -16.55 -6.77 -6.24
CA VAL A 159 -16.55 -6.13 -4.92
C VAL A 159 -17.35 -4.84 -5.02
N GLU A 160 -18.31 -4.66 -4.12
CA GLU A 160 -19.12 -3.44 -4.10
C GLU A 160 -18.30 -2.27 -3.53
N PRO A 161 -18.28 -1.10 -4.19
CA PRO A 161 -17.50 0.07 -3.75
C PRO A 161 -17.77 0.49 -2.31
N ARG A 162 -19.00 0.26 -1.83
CA ARG A 162 -19.39 0.55 -0.43
C ARG A 162 -18.58 -0.24 0.59
N GLN A 163 -18.15 -1.46 0.25
CA GLN A 163 -17.29 -2.25 1.14
C GLN A 163 -15.92 -1.57 1.33
N SER A 164 -15.36 -1.02 0.26
CA SER A 164 -14.12 -0.24 0.34
C SER A 164 -14.29 1.01 1.20
N LEU A 165 -15.43 1.69 1.13
CA LEU A 165 -15.74 2.84 1.99
C LEU A 165 -15.78 2.44 3.47
N ILE A 166 -16.47 1.35 3.82
CA ILE A 166 -16.56 0.86 5.21
C ILE A 166 -15.16 0.56 5.76
N VAL A 167 -14.34 -0.14 5.00
CA VAL A 167 -12.97 -0.47 5.41
C VAL A 167 -12.08 0.76 5.53
N ALA A 168 -12.20 1.70 4.58
CA ALA A 168 -11.47 2.96 4.58
C ALA A 168 -11.79 3.80 5.83
N GLN A 169 -13.07 3.96 6.15
CA GLN A 169 -13.51 4.68 7.36
C GLN A 169 -12.99 4.00 8.63
N ALA A 170 -13.09 2.68 8.73
CA ALA A 170 -12.59 1.94 9.89
C ALA A 170 -11.08 2.12 10.11
N LEU A 171 -10.27 2.13 9.04
CA LEU A 171 -8.83 2.38 9.13
C LEU A 171 -8.54 3.82 9.58
N LEU A 172 -9.23 4.81 9.02
CA LEU A 172 -9.05 6.22 9.41
C LEU A 172 -9.50 6.48 10.85
N GLU A 173 -10.60 5.89 11.30
CA GLU A 173 -11.07 5.96 12.69
C GLU A 173 -10.07 5.35 13.68
N MET A 174 -9.29 4.36 13.27
CA MET A 174 -8.20 3.82 14.07
C MET A 174 -6.96 4.74 14.09
N GLY A 175 -6.88 5.73 13.19
CA GLY A 175 -5.80 6.70 13.10
C GLY A 175 -4.74 6.38 12.07
N VAL A 176 -5.11 5.68 10.98
CA VAL A 176 -4.26 5.55 9.79
C VAL A 176 -4.18 6.91 9.09
N ASP A 177 -2.99 7.32 8.67
CA ASP A 177 -2.74 8.64 8.08
C ASP A 177 -3.08 8.71 6.59
N GLU A 178 -2.90 7.59 5.86
CA GLU A 178 -3.03 7.48 4.41
C GLU A 178 -3.58 6.11 4.02
N LEU A 179 -4.47 6.09 3.02
CA LEU A 179 -5.05 4.86 2.46
C LEU A 179 -4.53 4.63 1.04
N SER A 180 -4.17 3.40 0.70
CA SER A 180 -3.85 3.00 -0.67
C SER A 180 -4.90 2.02 -1.20
N LEU A 181 -5.56 2.41 -2.28
CA LEU A 181 -6.63 1.65 -2.93
C LEU A 181 -6.02 0.67 -3.96
N GLY A 182 -6.07 -0.62 -3.64
CA GLY A 182 -5.43 -1.66 -4.44
C GLY A 182 -6.35 -2.29 -5.49
N ASP A 183 -5.95 -2.19 -6.76
CA ASP A 183 -6.45 -3.01 -7.87
C ASP A 183 -5.64 -4.31 -7.92
N THR A 184 -5.87 -5.18 -6.95
CA THR A 184 -5.04 -6.35 -6.65
C THR A 184 -4.85 -7.28 -7.83
N ILE A 185 -5.84 -7.44 -8.68
CA ILE A 185 -5.81 -8.33 -9.85
C ILE A 185 -5.75 -7.58 -11.20
N GLY A 186 -5.57 -6.25 -11.18
CA GLY A 186 -5.37 -5.42 -12.37
C GLY A 186 -6.55 -5.42 -13.33
N ILE A 187 -7.78 -5.36 -12.81
CA ILE A 187 -9.02 -5.40 -13.60
C ILE A 187 -9.82 -4.12 -13.56
N ALA A 188 -9.37 -3.14 -12.79
CA ALA A 188 -10.04 -1.85 -12.69
C ALA A 188 -10.20 -1.18 -14.05
N THR A 189 -11.32 -0.52 -14.22
CA THR A 189 -11.60 0.33 -15.37
C THR A 189 -11.66 1.80 -14.94
N PRO A 190 -11.37 2.77 -15.83
CA PRO A 190 -11.45 4.20 -15.51
C PRO A 190 -12.77 4.63 -14.84
N ASN A 191 -13.90 4.09 -15.28
CA ASN A 191 -15.20 4.42 -14.67
C ASN A 191 -15.30 3.93 -13.22
N GLN A 192 -14.85 2.70 -12.94
CA GLN A 192 -14.82 2.17 -11.56
C GLN A 192 -13.91 3.00 -10.65
N VAL A 193 -12.79 3.51 -11.18
CA VAL A 193 -11.89 4.39 -10.42
C VAL A 193 -12.61 5.68 -10.03
N VAL A 194 -13.33 6.31 -10.97
CA VAL A 194 -14.14 7.51 -10.68
C VAL A 194 -15.20 7.20 -9.62
N ASP A 195 -15.94 6.10 -9.79
CA ASP A 195 -17.04 5.73 -8.88
C ASP A 195 -16.54 5.51 -7.44
N VAL A 196 -15.42 4.77 -7.29
CA VAL A 196 -14.82 4.51 -5.97
C VAL A 196 -14.30 5.82 -5.34
N ILE A 197 -13.53 6.62 -6.08
CA ILE A 197 -12.97 7.89 -5.54
C ILE A 197 -14.11 8.83 -5.16
N SER A 198 -15.14 9.00 -6.01
CA SER A 198 -16.28 9.83 -5.69
C SER A 198 -17.03 9.33 -4.46
N LEU A 199 -17.21 8.01 -4.31
CA LEU A 199 -17.86 7.45 -3.13
C LEU A 199 -17.07 7.75 -1.85
N LEU A 200 -15.76 7.59 -1.87
CA LEU A 200 -14.92 7.85 -0.70
C LEU A 200 -14.90 9.34 -0.33
N VAL A 201 -14.79 10.22 -1.32
CA VAL A 201 -14.64 11.65 -1.11
C VAL A 201 -15.99 12.34 -0.86
N ASP A 202 -16.98 12.12 -1.74
CA ASP A 202 -18.24 12.87 -1.71
C ASP A 202 -19.22 12.32 -0.66
N VAL A 203 -19.24 10.98 -0.47
CA VAL A 203 -20.14 10.31 0.50
C VAL A 203 -19.41 10.01 1.80
N GLY A 204 -18.20 9.49 1.73
CA GLY A 204 -17.40 9.12 2.90
C GLY A 204 -16.73 10.32 3.57
N ALA A 205 -16.73 11.50 2.94
CA ALA A 205 -16.04 12.71 3.40
C ALA A 205 -14.55 12.50 3.70
N ILE A 206 -13.92 11.52 3.03
CA ILE A 206 -12.50 11.23 3.19
C ILE A 206 -11.69 12.27 2.44
N PRO A 207 -10.75 12.98 3.11
CA PRO A 207 -9.91 13.96 2.43
C PRO A 207 -9.10 13.32 1.30
N ILE A 208 -9.23 13.85 0.09
CA ILE A 208 -8.58 13.27 -1.10
C ILE A 208 -7.05 13.16 -0.95
N LYS A 209 -6.43 14.04 -0.18
CA LYS A 209 -5.00 14.03 0.15
C LYS A 209 -4.56 12.83 0.99
N GLN A 210 -5.49 12.10 1.58
CA GLN A 210 -5.23 10.86 2.33
C GLN A 210 -5.42 9.61 1.47
N ILE A 211 -5.78 9.76 0.20
CA ILE A 211 -6.05 8.65 -0.70
C ILE A 211 -4.90 8.51 -1.70
N ALA A 212 -4.34 7.32 -1.76
CA ALA A 212 -3.38 6.86 -2.76
C ALA A 212 -4.02 5.78 -3.64
N VAL A 213 -3.45 5.53 -4.81
CA VAL A 213 -3.86 4.45 -5.70
C VAL A 213 -2.70 3.51 -6.03
N HIS A 214 -3.03 2.22 -6.13
CA HIS A 214 -2.13 1.14 -6.46
C HIS A 214 -2.78 0.26 -7.52
N PHE A 215 -2.34 0.38 -8.77
CA PHE A 215 -2.90 -0.35 -9.90
C PHE A 215 -1.91 -1.38 -10.44
N HIS A 216 -2.34 -2.65 -10.52
CA HIS A 216 -1.66 -3.67 -11.31
C HIS A 216 -1.99 -3.52 -12.80
N ASP A 217 -1.04 -3.86 -13.68
CA ASP A 217 -1.16 -3.69 -15.13
C ASP A 217 -1.52 -4.97 -15.89
N THR A 218 -2.21 -5.89 -15.23
CA THR A 218 -2.58 -7.22 -15.77
C THR A 218 -3.31 -7.12 -17.11
N ARG A 219 -4.15 -6.11 -17.28
CA ARG A 219 -4.91 -5.85 -18.53
C ARG A 219 -4.39 -4.67 -19.34
N GLY A 220 -3.22 -4.11 -18.99
CA GLY A 220 -2.69 -2.93 -19.67
C GLY A 220 -3.49 -1.64 -19.39
N THR A 221 -4.22 -1.59 -18.27
CA THR A 221 -5.10 -0.45 -17.92
C THR A 221 -4.56 0.44 -16.81
N ALA A 222 -3.44 0.07 -16.17
CA ALA A 222 -2.93 0.80 -15.01
C ALA A 222 -2.68 2.27 -15.29
N LEU A 223 -2.03 2.64 -16.40
CA LEU A 223 -1.76 4.04 -16.75
C LEU A 223 -3.03 4.82 -17.05
N ALA A 224 -4.05 4.20 -17.66
CA ALA A 224 -5.35 4.84 -17.89
C ALA A 224 -6.06 5.11 -16.56
N ASN A 225 -5.99 4.17 -15.63
CA ASN A 225 -6.55 4.30 -14.28
C ASN A 225 -5.80 5.36 -13.46
N VAL A 226 -4.47 5.43 -13.57
CA VAL A 226 -3.65 6.50 -12.97
C VAL A 226 -4.07 7.87 -13.52
N LEU A 227 -4.22 8.02 -14.84
CA LEU A 227 -4.65 9.29 -15.44
C LEU A 227 -6.01 9.72 -14.88
N ILE A 228 -6.96 8.82 -14.80
CA ILE A 228 -8.30 9.13 -14.26
C ILE A 228 -8.23 9.45 -12.75
N ALA A 229 -7.41 8.76 -11.97
CA ALA A 229 -7.20 9.09 -10.57
C ALA A 229 -6.61 10.51 -10.39
N LEU A 230 -5.63 10.88 -11.21
CA LEU A 230 -5.08 12.24 -11.24
C LEU A 230 -6.15 13.28 -11.61
N GLN A 231 -6.97 13.02 -12.61
CA GLN A 231 -8.09 13.89 -13.02
C GLN A 231 -9.17 13.99 -11.91
N SER A 232 -9.26 12.98 -11.07
CA SER A 232 -10.13 12.98 -9.88
C SER A 232 -9.51 13.72 -8.69
N GLY A 233 -8.25 14.19 -8.81
CA GLY A 233 -7.54 14.98 -7.80
C GLY A 233 -6.60 14.16 -6.89
N ILE A 234 -6.46 12.86 -7.12
CA ILE A 234 -5.45 12.04 -6.43
C ILE A 234 -4.06 12.52 -6.82
N SER A 235 -3.14 12.57 -5.86
CA SER A 235 -1.75 13.00 -6.08
C SER A 235 -0.73 12.03 -5.48
N ILE A 236 -1.16 10.87 -5.02
CA ILE A 236 -0.30 9.84 -4.41
C ILE A 236 -0.48 8.54 -5.20
N ILE A 237 0.61 8.05 -5.79
CA ILE A 237 0.57 6.91 -6.70
C ILE A 237 1.67 5.92 -6.33
N ASP A 238 1.30 4.65 -6.22
CA ASP A 238 2.26 3.57 -6.05
C ASP A 238 2.87 3.22 -7.40
N SER A 239 4.15 2.93 -7.38
CA SER A 239 4.91 2.45 -8.54
C SER A 239 5.79 1.27 -8.18
N SER A 240 6.16 0.48 -9.18
CA SER A 240 7.16 -0.57 -9.04
C SER A 240 8.18 -0.45 -10.16
N ALA A 241 9.43 -0.13 -9.79
CA ALA A 241 10.52 0.02 -10.73
C ALA A 241 10.76 -1.26 -11.53
N GLY A 242 10.89 -1.11 -12.85
CA GLY A 242 11.06 -2.23 -13.77
C GLY A 242 9.84 -3.13 -13.93
N GLY A 243 8.67 -2.75 -13.38
CA GLY A 243 7.47 -3.59 -13.38
C GLY A 243 7.60 -4.81 -12.47
N LEU A 244 8.45 -4.75 -11.44
CA LEU A 244 8.63 -5.83 -10.47
C LEU A 244 7.34 -6.13 -9.72
N GLY A 245 7.09 -7.41 -9.48
CA GLY A 245 5.89 -7.90 -8.82
C GLY A 245 4.87 -8.46 -9.81
N GLY A 246 3.68 -8.69 -9.33
CA GLY A 246 2.62 -9.25 -10.14
C GLY A 246 1.34 -9.44 -9.34
N CYS A 247 0.27 -9.76 -10.08
CA CYS A 247 -0.98 -10.16 -9.50
C CYS A 247 -0.86 -11.59 -8.93
N PRO A 248 -1.34 -11.86 -7.70
CA PRO A 248 -1.41 -13.20 -7.13
C PRO A 248 -2.32 -14.14 -7.92
#